data_7a106c6d42183b2bdf5daa56ca00b3b0
#
_entry.id   7a106c6d42183b2bdf5daa56ca00b3b0
#
_cell.length_a   1.000
_cell.length_b   1.000
_cell.length_c   1.000
_cell.angle_alpha   90.00
_cell.angle_beta   90.00
_cell.angle_gamma   90.00
#
_symmetry.space_group_name_H-M   'P 1'
#
loop_
_entity.id
_entity.type
_entity.pdbx_description
1 polymer ?
#
loop_
_entity_poly.entity_id
_entity_poly.type
_entity_poly.pdbx_seq_one_letter_code
_entity_poly.pdbx_strand_id
1 'polypeptide(L)'
;SRADVPKLLRGPKRSRVQLGIERRGEPDDLIFNVTRDDIPIHTIDAAYMAAPGIGYIRVNRFAGTTMQEFRQSFDGLGPLSALILDLRGNGGGLLDQAIEMSEFFLPAGSVIVSTEGRNVRNISYKSRRAGTFTEGRLVVLIDSSSASGSEIVAGAVQDWDRGVIIGQPSFGKGLVQQQIPLIDGSAVRITVARYHT
;
A
#
# COMPACT_ATOMS: atom_id res chain seq x y z
N SER A 1 -10.16 6.81 30.45
CA SER A 1 -10.42 7.63 29.26
C SER A 1 -10.28 6.80 27.98
N ARG A 2 -10.75 7.32 26.84
CA ARG A 2 -10.63 6.63 25.54
C ARG A 2 -9.15 6.37 25.16
N ALA A 3 -8.23 7.18 25.66
CA ALA A 3 -6.79 7.04 25.46
C ALA A 3 -6.16 5.87 26.27
N ASP A 4 -6.83 5.42 27.32
CA ASP A 4 -6.30 4.34 28.17
C ASP A 4 -6.73 2.95 27.69
N VAL A 5 -7.79 2.87 26.89
CA VAL A 5 -8.30 1.61 26.35
C VAL A 5 -7.23 0.77 25.63
N PRO A 6 -6.41 1.33 24.72
CA PRO A 6 -5.35 0.56 24.10
C PRO A 6 -4.31 0.01 25.07
N LYS A 7 -4.03 0.72 26.18
CA LYS A 7 -3.06 0.28 27.19
C LYS A 7 -3.57 -0.93 27.97
N LEU A 8 -4.87 -0.98 28.23
CA LEU A 8 -5.53 -2.09 28.93
C LEU A 8 -5.74 -3.30 28.01
N LEU A 9 -6.04 -3.06 26.73
CA LEU A 9 -6.28 -4.13 25.75
C LEU A 9 -4.99 -4.77 25.26
N ARG A 10 -3.92 -4.01 25.06
CA ARG A 10 -2.62 -4.53 24.61
C ARG A 10 -1.93 -5.33 25.71
N GLY A 11 -1.11 -6.28 25.31
CA GLY A 11 -0.31 -7.11 26.22
C GLY A 11 0.45 -8.19 25.44
N PRO A 12 1.21 -9.05 26.14
CA PRO A 12 1.97 -10.10 25.50
C PRO A 12 1.08 -11.02 24.65
N LYS A 13 1.61 -11.45 23.49
CA LYS A 13 0.96 -12.44 22.64
C LYS A 13 0.60 -13.70 23.46
N ARG A 14 -0.57 -14.28 23.20
CA ARG A 14 -1.15 -15.44 23.90
C ARG A 14 -1.60 -15.19 25.34
N SER A 15 -1.42 -13.97 25.90
CA SER A 15 -2.04 -13.62 27.17
C SER A 15 -3.55 -13.40 26.98
N ARG A 16 -4.33 -13.57 28.06
CA ARG A 16 -5.78 -13.38 28.02
C ARG A 16 -6.16 -12.02 28.58
N VAL A 17 -7.24 -11.44 28.07
CA VAL A 17 -7.92 -10.28 28.61
C VAL A 17 -9.41 -10.58 28.66
N GLN A 18 -10.05 -10.18 29.76
CA GLN A 18 -11.49 -10.25 29.91
C GLN A 18 -12.10 -8.87 29.62
N LEU A 19 -13.11 -8.84 28.77
CA LEU A 19 -13.82 -7.63 28.38
C LEU A 19 -15.29 -7.75 28.82
N GLY A 20 -15.79 -6.75 29.54
CA GLY A 20 -17.19 -6.53 29.76
C GLY A 20 -17.70 -5.52 28.73
N ILE A 21 -18.71 -5.90 27.96
CA ILE A 21 -19.34 -5.04 26.95
C ILE A 21 -20.75 -4.71 27.36
N GLU A 22 -21.01 -3.46 27.71
CA GLU A 22 -22.35 -2.92 27.86
C GLU A 22 -22.99 -2.76 26.47
N ARG A 23 -24.13 -3.42 26.23
CA ARG A 23 -24.87 -3.34 24.97
C ARG A 23 -26.30 -2.90 25.21
N ARG A 24 -26.76 -1.92 24.47
CA ARG A 24 -28.15 -1.47 24.54
C ARG A 24 -29.12 -2.62 24.24
N GLY A 25 -30.04 -2.90 25.17
CA GLY A 25 -31.03 -3.97 25.07
C GLY A 25 -30.63 -5.27 25.79
N GLU A 26 -29.43 -5.36 26.34
CA GLU A 26 -29.00 -6.44 27.21
C GLU A 26 -29.06 -5.99 28.68
N PRO A 27 -29.62 -6.81 29.60
CA PRO A 27 -29.75 -6.46 31.01
C PRO A 27 -28.41 -6.48 31.77
N ASP A 28 -27.48 -7.31 31.32
CA ASP A 28 -26.16 -7.52 31.95
C ASP A 28 -25.01 -7.32 30.95
N ASP A 29 -23.82 -7.03 31.50
CA ASP A 29 -22.59 -6.97 30.70
C ASP A 29 -22.27 -8.29 30.02
N LEU A 30 -22.00 -8.23 28.71
CA LEU A 30 -21.53 -9.39 27.93
C LEU A 30 -20.05 -9.60 28.21
N ILE A 31 -19.69 -10.72 28.80
CA ILE A 31 -18.30 -11.05 29.16
C ILE A 31 -17.63 -11.84 28.05
N PHE A 32 -16.53 -11.29 27.53
CA PHE A 32 -15.70 -11.93 26.49
C PHE A 32 -14.30 -12.20 27.02
N ASN A 33 -13.83 -13.43 26.92
CA ASN A 33 -12.45 -13.79 27.17
C ASN A 33 -11.68 -13.84 25.83
N VAL A 34 -10.81 -12.86 25.61
CA VAL A 34 -10.06 -12.71 24.36
C VAL A 34 -8.61 -13.10 24.61
N THR A 35 -8.06 -13.95 23.75
CA THR A 35 -6.63 -14.26 23.73
C THR A 35 -5.94 -13.26 22.81
N ARG A 36 -4.95 -12.55 23.34
CA ARG A 36 -4.17 -11.58 22.57
C ARG A 36 -3.32 -12.29 21.52
N ASP A 37 -3.31 -11.78 20.33
CA ASP A 37 -2.45 -12.22 19.24
C ASP A 37 -1.96 -11.01 18.44
N ASP A 38 -1.03 -11.25 17.51
CA ASP A 38 -0.64 -10.24 16.54
C ASP A 38 -1.85 -9.93 15.65
N ILE A 39 -2.15 -8.66 15.48
CA ILE A 39 -3.19 -8.23 14.53
C ILE A 39 -2.49 -8.04 13.18
N PRO A 40 -2.72 -8.91 12.20
CA PRO A 40 -2.12 -8.72 10.89
C PRO A 40 -2.67 -7.44 10.28
N ILE A 41 -1.77 -6.56 9.88
CA ILE A 41 -2.14 -5.35 9.15
C ILE A 41 -2.14 -5.72 7.68
N HIS A 42 -3.32 -6.07 7.17
CA HIS A 42 -3.50 -6.33 5.75
C HIS A 42 -3.35 -5.04 4.94
N THR A 43 -2.74 -5.17 3.78
CA THR A 43 -2.52 -4.07 2.83
C THR A 43 -3.50 -4.13 1.66
N ILE A 44 -4.18 -5.27 1.51
CA ILE A 44 -5.26 -5.47 0.54
C ILE A 44 -6.60 -5.45 1.29
N ASP A 45 -7.40 -4.41 1.07
CA ASP A 45 -8.70 -4.24 1.73
C ASP A 45 -9.82 -5.03 1.04
N ALA A 46 -9.69 -5.21 -0.27
CA ALA A 46 -10.69 -5.91 -1.08
C ALA A 46 -10.05 -6.52 -2.32
N ALA A 47 -10.46 -7.73 -2.66
CA ALA A 47 -10.13 -8.41 -3.91
C ALA A 47 -11.33 -9.26 -4.33
N TYR A 48 -11.92 -8.94 -5.50
CA TYR A 48 -13.09 -9.67 -6.01
C TYR A 48 -13.26 -9.48 -7.51
N MET A 49 -14.08 -10.32 -8.14
CA MET A 49 -14.50 -10.15 -9.53
C MET A 49 -15.59 -9.09 -9.62
N ALA A 50 -15.29 -7.96 -10.22
CA ALA A 50 -16.26 -6.89 -10.45
C ALA A 50 -17.28 -7.25 -11.58
N ALA A 51 -16.81 -8.02 -12.56
CA ALA A 51 -17.60 -8.63 -13.62
C ALA A 51 -16.84 -9.83 -14.20
N PRO A 52 -17.45 -10.67 -15.05
CA PRO A 52 -16.73 -11.79 -15.67
C PRO A 52 -15.42 -11.34 -16.35
N GLY A 53 -14.29 -11.87 -15.90
CA GLY A 53 -12.95 -11.53 -16.41
C GLY A 53 -12.41 -10.15 -16.00
N ILE A 54 -13.11 -9.40 -15.13
CA ILE A 54 -12.67 -8.10 -14.61
C ILE A 54 -12.44 -8.19 -13.11
N GLY A 55 -11.18 -8.18 -12.68
CA GLY A 55 -10.79 -8.16 -11.29
C GLY A 55 -10.78 -6.75 -10.69
N TYR A 56 -11.02 -6.66 -9.39
CA TYR A 56 -10.82 -5.46 -8.59
C TYR A 56 -9.95 -5.79 -7.40
N ILE A 57 -8.89 -5.01 -7.17
CA ILE A 57 -8.02 -5.13 -6.00
C ILE A 57 -7.78 -3.73 -5.43
N ARG A 58 -8.05 -3.57 -4.13
CA ARG A 58 -7.78 -2.33 -3.39
C ARG A 58 -6.58 -2.49 -2.49
N VAL A 59 -5.59 -1.61 -2.68
CA VAL A 59 -4.37 -1.54 -1.89
C VAL A 59 -4.40 -0.28 -1.03
N ASN A 60 -4.39 -0.43 0.29
CA ASN A 60 -4.52 0.69 1.22
C ASN A 60 -3.18 1.34 1.61
N ARG A 61 -2.07 0.63 1.46
CA ARG A 61 -0.69 1.10 1.73
C ARG A 61 0.34 0.19 1.09
N PHE A 62 1.59 0.65 1.05
CA PHE A 62 2.74 -0.16 0.68
C PHE A 62 3.56 -0.53 1.92
N ALA A 63 3.41 -1.76 2.42
CA ALA A 63 4.15 -2.35 3.53
C ALA A 63 4.90 -3.61 3.06
N GLY A 64 5.74 -4.19 3.89
CA GLY A 64 6.61 -5.32 3.51
C GLY A 64 5.89 -6.57 2.99
N THR A 65 4.59 -6.71 3.29
CA THR A 65 3.75 -7.84 2.84
C THR A 65 2.91 -7.53 1.61
N THR A 66 2.92 -6.28 1.11
CA THR A 66 1.95 -5.82 0.09
C THR A 66 2.02 -6.64 -1.18
N MET A 67 3.21 -6.86 -1.74
CA MET A 67 3.31 -7.61 -2.98
C MET A 67 3.01 -9.09 -2.83
N GLN A 68 3.27 -9.67 -1.66
CA GLN A 68 2.85 -11.03 -1.35
C GLN A 68 1.32 -11.13 -1.30
N GLU A 69 0.66 -10.25 -0.55
CA GLU A 69 -0.80 -10.20 -0.42
C GLU A 69 -1.47 -9.90 -1.77
N PHE A 70 -0.89 -8.97 -2.55
CA PHE A 70 -1.38 -8.61 -3.88
C PHE A 70 -1.33 -9.80 -4.85
N ARG A 71 -0.20 -10.53 -4.92
CA ARG A 71 -0.07 -11.71 -5.78
C ARG A 71 -1.05 -12.80 -5.39
N GLN A 72 -1.18 -13.09 -4.10
CA GLN A 72 -2.17 -14.07 -3.61
C GLN A 72 -3.60 -13.68 -3.99
N SER A 73 -3.93 -12.39 -3.85
CA SER A 73 -5.25 -11.86 -4.22
C SER A 73 -5.48 -11.95 -5.72
N PHE A 74 -4.48 -11.57 -6.52
CA PHE A 74 -4.55 -11.63 -7.97
C PHE A 74 -4.73 -13.08 -8.49
N ASP A 75 -3.93 -14.01 -7.99
CA ASP A 75 -4.01 -15.43 -8.36
C ASP A 75 -5.36 -16.03 -7.95
N GLY A 76 -5.90 -15.61 -6.80
CA GLY A 76 -7.21 -16.05 -6.30
C GLY A 76 -8.40 -15.60 -7.16
N LEU A 77 -8.23 -14.55 -7.98
CA LEU A 77 -9.28 -14.10 -8.91
C LEU A 77 -9.39 -14.98 -10.16
N GLY A 78 -8.37 -15.78 -10.47
CA GLY A 78 -8.33 -16.60 -11.69
C GLY A 78 -8.02 -15.78 -12.95
N PRO A 79 -8.38 -16.28 -14.14
CA PRO A 79 -8.04 -15.62 -15.41
C PRO A 79 -8.72 -14.25 -15.55
N LEU A 80 -7.91 -13.20 -15.80
CA LEU A 80 -8.39 -11.83 -15.97
C LEU A 80 -8.10 -11.30 -17.38
N SER A 81 -9.09 -10.63 -17.98
CA SER A 81 -8.93 -9.79 -19.17
C SER A 81 -8.71 -8.32 -18.81
N ALA A 82 -9.12 -7.91 -17.61
CA ALA A 82 -8.96 -6.56 -17.09
C ALA A 82 -8.79 -6.56 -15.57
N LEU A 83 -8.06 -5.55 -15.06
CA LEU A 83 -7.88 -5.32 -13.62
C LEU A 83 -8.15 -3.85 -13.30
N ILE A 84 -8.91 -3.63 -12.24
CA ILE A 84 -9.07 -2.33 -11.58
C ILE A 84 -8.20 -2.36 -10.32
N LEU A 85 -7.12 -1.57 -10.32
CA LEU A 85 -6.24 -1.35 -9.17
C LEU A 85 -6.69 -0.08 -8.45
N ASP A 86 -7.20 -0.21 -7.24
CA ASP A 86 -7.66 0.95 -6.46
C ASP A 86 -6.61 1.38 -5.45
N LEU A 87 -6.04 2.56 -5.67
CA LEU A 87 -5.07 3.23 -4.81
C LEU A 87 -5.67 4.47 -4.10
N ARG A 88 -6.98 4.66 -4.15
CA ARG A 88 -7.64 5.78 -3.45
C ARG A 88 -7.47 5.64 -1.94
N GLY A 89 -7.13 6.75 -1.29
CA GLY A 89 -6.81 6.77 0.15
C GLY A 89 -5.44 6.19 0.51
N ASN A 90 -4.66 5.72 -0.44
CA ASN A 90 -3.34 5.12 -0.20
C ASN A 90 -2.25 6.20 -0.18
N GLY A 91 -1.78 6.57 1.00
CA GLY A 91 -0.71 7.55 1.22
C GLY A 91 0.71 7.07 0.84
N GLY A 92 0.85 5.92 0.19
CA GLY A 92 2.13 5.33 -0.20
C GLY A 92 2.70 4.36 0.84
N GLY A 93 4.01 4.33 0.97
CA GLY A 93 4.72 3.45 1.89
C GLY A 93 6.12 3.09 1.39
N LEU A 94 6.48 1.82 1.45
CA LEU A 94 7.79 1.32 1.07
C LEU A 94 8.02 1.43 -0.45
N LEU A 95 9.15 2.03 -0.82
CA LEU A 95 9.52 2.26 -2.22
C LEU A 95 9.68 0.97 -3.02
N ASP A 96 10.33 -0.03 -2.44
CA ASP A 96 10.55 -1.34 -3.05
C ASP A 96 9.24 -2.04 -3.42
N GLN A 97 8.20 -1.92 -2.58
CA GLN A 97 6.89 -2.48 -2.82
C GLN A 97 6.15 -1.75 -3.96
N ALA A 98 6.30 -0.43 -4.06
CA ALA A 98 5.74 0.34 -5.17
C ALA A 98 6.45 0.02 -6.49
N ILE A 99 7.78 -0.13 -6.47
CA ILE A 99 8.55 -0.56 -7.64
C ILE A 99 8.12 -1.96 -8.09
N GLU A 100 8.03 -2.92 -7.16
CA GLU A 100 7.62 -4.29 -7.48
C GLU A 100 6.18 -4.36 -8.00
N MET A 101 5.28 -3.51 -7.50
CA MET A 101 3.92 -3.40 -8.05
C MET A 101 3.92 -2.83 -9.46
N SER A 102 4.74 -1.82 -9.74
CA SER A 102 4.90 -1.28 -11.10
C SER A 102 5.48 -2.34 -12.05
N GLU A 103 6.51 -3.09 -11.60
CA GLU A 103 7.07 -4.21 -12.36
C GLU A 103 6.03 -5.27 -12.74
N PHE A 104 5.02 -5.49 -11.90
CA PHE A 104 3.97 -6.48 -12.15
C PHE A 104 3.19 -6.20 -13.44
N PHE A 105 3.11 -4.92 -13.84
CA PHE A 105 2.34 -4.45 -15.00
C PHE A 105 3.19 -4.08 -16.22
N LEU A 106 4.51 -3.90 -16.08
CA LEU A 106 5.35 -3.30 -17.11
C LEU A 106 6.24 -4.33 -17.81
N PRO A 107 6.64 -4.08 -19.07
CA PRO A 107 7.67 -4.86 -19.75
C PRO A 107 9.03 -4.78 -19.06
N ALA A 108 9.91 -5.73 -19.34
CA ALA A 108 11.30 -5.69 -18.85
C ALA A 108 12.04 -4.45 -19.37
N GLY A 109 12.85 -3.83 -18.50
CA GLY A 109 13.65 -2.66 -18.82
C GLY A 109 12.93 -1.31 -18.73
N SER A 110 11.61 -1.31 -18.47
CA SER A 110 10.83 -0.07 -18.27
C SER A 110 11.37 0.73 -17.09
N VAL A 111 11.62 2.02 -17.28
CA VAL A 111 11.92 2.94 -16.17
C VAL A 111 10.65 3.13 -15.35
N ILE A 112 10.73 2.90 -14.05
CA ILE A 112 9.59 3.02 -13.13
C ILE A 112 9.63 4.37 -12.43
N VAL A 113 10.78 4.70 -11.85
CA VAL A 113 11.01 5.94 -11.13
C VAL A 113 12.51 6.23 -11.10
N SER A 114 12.86 7.50 -11.19
CA SER A 114 14.21 7.98 -10.94
C SER A 114 14.23 8.93 -9.76
N THR A 115 15.40 9.06 -9.12
CA THR A 115 15.63 10.01 -8.03
C THR A 115 16.70 10.98 -8.44
N GLU A 116 16.44 12.28 -8.25
CA GLU A 116 17.38 13.34 -8.50
C GLU A 116 17.56 14.20 -7.26
N GLY A 117 18.82 14.45 -6.87
CA GLY A 117 19.11 15.26 -5.72
C GLY A 117 20.50 15.91 -5.79
N ARG A 118 20.64 17.07 -5.15
CA ARG A 118 21.86 17.91 -5.25
C ARG A 118 23.13 17.18 -4.77
N ASN A 119 23.01 16.42 -3.66
CA ASN A 119 24.16 15.82 -2.97
C ASN A 119 24.02 14.29 -2.85
N VAL A 120 23.13 13.68 -3.64
CA VAL A 120 22.94 12.22 -3.68
C VAL A 120 23.08 11.74 -5.12
N ARG A 121 23.50 10.49 -5.27
CA ARG A 121 23.60 9.87 -6.60
C ARG A 121 22.20 9.72 -7.20
N ASN A 122 22.04 10.14 -8.45
CA ASN A 122 20.83 9.85 -9.20
C ASN A 122 20.69 8.34 -9.42
N ILE A 123 19.53 7.80 -9.09
CA ILE A 123 19.23 6.38 -9.23
C ILE A 123 18.00 6.24 -10.13
N SER A 124 18.09 5.37 -11.12
CA SER A 124 16.96 4.99 -11.95
C SER A 124 16.58 3.54 -11.64
N TYR A 125 15.35 3.33 -11.19
CA TYR A 125 14.78 2.02 -10.93
C TYR A 125 14.03 1.56 -12.17
N LYS A 126 14.41 0.37 -12.65
CA LYS A 126 13.84 -0.23 -13.87
C LYS A 126 13.26 -1.59 -13.56
N SER A 127 12.22 -1.95 -14.30
CA SER A 127 11.70 -3.31 -14.30
C SER A 127 12.81 -4.31 -14.71
N ARG A 128 13.05 -5.29 -13.85
CA ARG A 128 14.13 -6.29 -14.06
C ARG A 128 13.71 -7.43 -15.00
N ARG A 129 12.41 -7.67 -15.08
CA ARG A 129 11.79 -8.73 -15.89
C ARG A 129 10.42 -8.27 -16.38
N ALA A 130 9.87 -8.96 -17.36
CA ALA A 130 8.48 -8.73 -17.78
C ALA A 130 7.52 -9.02 -16.62
N GLY A 131 6.56 -8.16 -16.43
CA GLY A 131 5.52 -8.29 -15.41
C GLY A 131 4.60 -9.48 -15.68
N THR A 132 3.83 -9.84 -14.67
CA THR A 132 2.85 -10.94 -14.75
C THR A 132 1.60 -10.55 -15.54
N PHE A 133 1.22 -9.27 -15.48
CA PHE A 133 -0.01 -8.75 -16.13
C PHE A 133 0.34 -7.59 -17.07
N THR A 134 1.04 -7.88 -18.16
CA THR A 134 1.50 -6.87 -19.15
C THR A 134 0.50 -6.62 -20.27
N GLU A 135 -0.40 -7.55 -20.58
CA GLU A 135 -1.28 -7.51 -21.76
C GLU A 135 -2.74 -7.15 -21.44
N GLY A 136 -3.24 -7.51 -20.24
CA GLY A 136 -4.62 -7.25 -19.84
C GLY A 136 -4.92 -5.75 -19.69
N ARG A 137 -6.17 -5.35 -19.83
CA ARG A 137 -6.60 -3.95 -19.60
C ARG A 137 -6.38 -3.57 -18.14
N LEU A 138 -5.75 -2.42 -17.90
CA LEU A 138 -5.47 -1.92 -16.56
C LEU A 138 -6.12 -0.54 -16.35
N VAL A 139 -6.86 -0.41 -15.26
CA VAL A 139 -7.38 0.86 -14.75
C VAL A 139 -6.83 1.07 -13.36
N VAL A 140 -6.23 2.23 -13.09
CA VAL A 140 -5.75 2.62 -11.77
C VAL A 140 -6.62 3.75 -11.25
N LEU A 141 -7.22 3.55 -10.07
CA LEU A 141 -8.03 4.57 -9.39
C LEU A 141 -7.18 5.32 -8.38
N ILE A 142 -7.20 6.65 -8.45
CA ILE A 142 -6.49 7.55 -7.52
C ILE A 142 -7.40 8.65 -7.00
N ASP A 143 -7.01 9.26 -5.88
CA ASP A 143 -7.63 10.47 -5.32
C ASP A 143 -6.60 11.40 -4.68
N SER A 144 -7.05 12.50 -4.09
CA SER A 144 -6.20 13.49 -3.42
C SER A 144 -5.40 12.95 -2.21
N SER A 145 -5.71 11.75 -1.74
CA SER A 145 -4.98 11.06 -0.67
C SER A 145 -3.98 10.04 -1.21
N SER A 146 -4.02 9.75 -2.51
CA SER A 146 -3.02 8.88 -3.17
C SER A 146 -1.69 9.63 -3.24
N ALA A 147 -0.65 9.11 -2.57
CA ALA A 147 0.62 9.80 -2.42
C ALA A 147 1.83 8.88 -2.55
N SER A 148 3.02 9.45 -2.89
CA SER A 148 4.32 8.76 -2.83
C SER A 148 4.34 7.46 -3.65
N GLY A 149 4.37 6.27 -3.00
CA GLY A 149 4.35 4.97 -3.69
C GLY A 149 3.17 4.78 -4.64
N SER A 150 1.99 5.31 -4.29
CA SER A 150 0.81 5.29 -5.19
C SER A 150 1.02 6.14 -6.42
N GLU A 151 1.70 7.27 -6.28
CA GLU A 151 2.03 8.17 -7.40
C GLU A 151 3.11 7.56 -8.30
N ILE A 152 4.06 6.80 -7.72
CA ILE A 152 5.05 6.04 -8.49
C ILE A 152 4.35 4.99 -9.37
N VAL A 153 3.43 4.21 -8.81
CA VAL A 153 2.70 3.19 -9.58
C VAL A 153 1.83 3.84 -10.66
N ALA A 154 1.03 4.85 -10.31
CA ALA A 154 0.17 5.54 -11.26
C ALA A 154 0.97 6.25 -12.36
N GLY A 155 2.07 6.94 -11.99
CA GLY A 155 2.95 7.63 -12.94
C GLY A 155 3.62 6.64 -13.90
N ALA A 156 4.18 5.55 -13.38
CA ALA A 156 4.81 4.53 -14.23
C ALA A 156 3.79 3.89 -15.20
N VAL A 157 2.56 3.60 -14.74
CA VAL A 157 1.49 3.08 -15.61
C VAL A 157 1.10 4.10 -16.69
N GLN A 158 1.03 5.38 -16.34
CA GLN A 158 0.70 6.48 -17.25
C GLN A 158 1.79 6.73 -18.30
N ASP A 159 3.05 6.82 -17.86
CA ASP A 159 4.19 7.17 -18.73
C ASP A 159 4.48 6.07 -19.77
N TRP A 160 4.12 4.83 -19.47
CA TRP A 160 4.26 3.71 -20.40
C TRP A 160 2.98 3.40 -21.18
N ASP A 161 1.95 4.25 -21.14
CA ASP A 161 0.63 4.00 -21.74
C ASP A 161 0.08 2.58 -21.40
N ARG A 162 0.49 2.07 -20.22
CA ARG A 162 0.15 0.70 -19.82
C ARG A 162 -1.31 0.56 -19.40
N GLY A 163 -1.93 1.63 -18.95
CA GLY A 163 -3.30 1.63 -18.45
C GLY A 163 -3.89 3.02 -18.30
N VAL A 164 -5.13 3.08 -17.89
CA VAL A 164 -5.87 4.32 -17.72
C VAL A 164 -5.90 4.72 -16.24
N ILE A 165 -5.52 5.96 -15.95
CA ILE A 165 -5.62 6.54 -14.62
C ILE A 165 -6.96 7.28 -14.51
N ILE A 166 -7.77 6.95 -13.51
CA ILE A 166 -9.10 7.53 -13.29
C ILE A 166 -9.20 8.06 -11.85
N GLY A 167 -9.78 9.23 -11.68
CA GLY A 167 -10.09 9.80 -10.38
C GLY A 167 -9.80 11.29 -10.28
N GLN A 168 -9.24 11.70 -9.17
CA GLN A 168 -8.86 13.09 -8.88
C GLN A 168 -7.33 13.24 -8.92
N PRO A 169 -6.81 14.48 -9.09
CA PRO A 169 -5.39 14.74 -8.94
C PRO A 169 -4.85 14.17 -7.62
N SER A 170 -3.72 13.48 -7.69
CA SER A 170 -3.06 12.89 -6.53
C SER A 170 -2.49 13.96 -5.59
N PHE A 171 -1.93 13.55 -4.46
CA PHE A 171 -1.41 14.44 -3.42
C PHE A 171 -0.24 15.33 -3.89
N GLY A 172 0.63 14.84 -4.78
CA GLY A 172 1.81 15.57 -5.26
C GLY A 172 3.04 15.41 -4.37
N LYS A 173 3.26 14.23 -3.77
CA LYS A 173 4.42 13.95 -2.92
C LYS A 173 5.54 13.27 -3.70
N GLY A 174 6.26 14.03 -4.53
CA GLY A 174 7.43 13.60 -5.28
C GLY A 174 8.77 13.77 -4.53
N LEU A 175 8.82 13.54 -3.21
CA LEU A 175 10.00 13.80 -2.37
C LEU A 175 10.54 12.52 -1.74
N VAL A 176 11.87 12.31 -1.85
CA VAL A 176 12.62 11.32 -1.11
C VAL A 176 13.04 11.89 0.23
N GLN A 177 12.57 11.31 1.32
CA GLN A 177 12.94 11.74 2.67
C GLN A 177 13.79 10.67 3.35
N GLN A 178 14.86 11.10 3.99
CA GLN A 178 15.73 10.28 4.82
C GLN A 178 15.58 10.66 6.29
N GLN A 179 15.47 9.68 7.15
CA GLN A 179 15.47 9.88 8.59
C GLN A 179 16.88 9.62 9.11
N ILE A 180 17.46 10.64 9.76
CA ILE A 180 18.80 10.58 10.34
C ILE A 180 18.64 10.56 11.87
N PRO A 181 19.02 9.46 12.56
CA PRO A 181 18.97 9.41 14.01
C PRO A 181 20.03 10.34 14.61
N LEU A 182 19.70 11.00 15.72
CA LEU A 182 20.58 11.85 16.50
C LEU A 182 21.05 11.14 17.77
N ILE A 183 22.11 11.69 18.39
CA ILE A 183 22.78 11.10 19.56
C ILE A 183 21.85 11.02 20.80
N ASP A 184 20.89 11.95 20.88
CA ASP A 184 19.92 12.04 21.97
C ASP A 184 18.71 11.09 21.81
N GLY A 185 18.69 10.25 20.77
CA GLY A 185 17.59 9.34 20.45
C GLY A 185 16.45 9.98 19.63
N SER A 186 16.53 11.26 19.35
CA SER A 186 15.66 11.94 18.38
C SER A 186 16.09 11.66 16.94
N ALA A 187 15.32 12.10 15.95
CA ALA A 187 15.69 11.96 14.56
C ALA A 187 15.26 13.18 13.74
N VAL A 188 16.07 13.53 12.74
CA VAL A 188 15.76 14.56 11.76
C VAL A 188 15.29 13.90 10.47
N ARG A 189 14.19 14.37 9.92
CA ARG A 189 13.71 13.94 8.60
C ARG A 189 14.05 15.02 7.58
N ILE A 190 14.91 14.68 6.62
CA ILE A 190 15.42 15.62 5.60
C ILE A 190 15.01 15.14 4.22
N THR A 191 14.55 16.05 3.37
CA THR A 191 14.37 15.80 1.94
C THR A 191 15.73 15.81 1.24
N VAL A 192 16.09 14.71 0.60
CA VAL A 192 17.40 14.51 -0.04
C VAL A 192 17.33 14.45 -1.56
N ALA A 193 16.17 14.10 -2.13
CA ALA A 193 15.97 14.02 -3.57
C ALA A 193 14.48 14.20 -3.94
N ARG A 194 14.22 14.31 -5.25
CA ARG A 194 12.88 14.26 -5.85
C ARG A 194 12.73 12.99 -6.65
N TYR A 195 11.49 12.49 -6.73
CA TYR A 195 11.09 11.43 -7.65
C TYR A 195 10.66 12.02 -8.99
N HIS A 196 11.02 11.31 -10.05
CA HIS A 196 10.54 11.52 -11.42
C HIS A 196 10.13 10.18 -11.99
N THR A 197 8.96 10.08 -12.57
CA THR A 197 8.49 8.94 -13.36
C THR A 197 8.77 9.20 -14.82
#